data_87231c4b76726b97f0948ae41711e6d4
#
_entry.id   87231c4b76726b97f0948ae41711e6d4
#
_cell.length_a   1.000
_cell.length_b   1.000
_cell.length_c   1.000
_cell.angle_alpha   90.00
_cell.angle_beta   90.00
_cell.angle_gamma   90.00
#
_symmetry.space_group_name_H-M   'P 1'
#
loop_
_entity.id
_entity.type
_entity.pdbx_description
1 polymer ?
#
loop_
_entity_poly.entity_id
_entity_poly.type
_entity_poly.pdbx_seq_one_letter_code
_entity_poly.pdbx_strand_id
1 'polypeptide(L)'
;LGGTSVILSGLGWGRGPGENEVGDPFTCGEGYDLTDINPLGVQRELVQALKETGKPIILVLVHGRPWSISWEKENVPAILEAWYPGERGGAAVANILFGKVNPSGRLNATIPQSVGHIPVFYDYKPSAKGINREPGTKEKAGRDYVFSSPDPLFPFGFGLSYTSFEYSDMQVSKKTFGKESVEVSVLVKNTGDRTGKEVVQFYVNDKVSSVTTPVIALKRFKKIELKPGESKRVTFSISYIELGLWNSRMEFVTEPGEFEFMFAKSAEDIQCRQTVEYVDN
;
A
#
# COMPACT_ATOMS: atom_id res chain seq x y z
N LEU A 1 -1.02 -6.51 -19.22
CA LEU A 1 -0.33 -7.69 -18.69
C LEU A 1 -1.23 -8.44 -17.72
N GLY A 2 -1.08 -9.74 -17.60
CA GLY A 2 -1.95 -10.53 -16.74
C GLY A 2 -1.33 -11.84 -16.25
N GLY A 3 -1.85 -12.27 -15.11
CA GLY A 3 -1.68 -13.62 -14.59
C GLY A 3 -3.03 -14.32 -14.53
N THR A 4 -3.06 -15.60 -14.71
CA THR A 4 -4.26 -16.42 -14.63
C THR A 4 -4.27 -17.24 -13.35
N SER A 5 -5.45 -17.42 -12.75
CA SER A 5 -5.63 -18.32 -11.62
C SER A 5 -6.21 -19.65 -12.05
N VAL A 6 -5.82 -20.71 -11.36
CA VAL A 6 -6.48 -22.00 -11.49
C VAL A 6 -7.90 -21.88 -10.94
N ILE A 7 -8.88 -22.19 -11.78
CA ILE A 7 -10.26 -22.35 -11.34
C ILE A 7 -10.45 -23.83 -11.04
N LEU A 8 -10.66 -24.19 -9.80
CA LEU A 8 -11.08 -25.53 -9.42
C LEU A 8 -12.51 -25.75 -9.93
N SER A 9 -12.66 -26.23 -11.15
CA SER A 9 -13.96 -26.64 -11.68
C SER A 9 -14.29 -28.02 -11.11
N GLY A 10 -15.28 -28.04 -10.20
CA GLY A 10 -16.04 -29.20 -9.75
C GLY A 10 -15.31 -30.54 -9.58
N LEU A 11 -15.13 -30.99 -8.35
CA LEU A 11 -14.80 -32.37 -7.94
C LEU A 11 -13.54 -33.06 -8.50
N GLY A 12 -12.76 -32.43 -9.34
CA GLY A 12 -11.45 -32.91 -9.77
C GLY A 12 -10.40 -31.89 -9.37
N TRP A 13 -9.41 -32.29 -8.61
CA TRP A 13 -8.19 -31.53 -8.43
C TRP A 13 -7.65 -31.20 -9.81
N GLY A 14 -7.47 -29.91 -10.10
CA GLY A 14 -6.89 -29.47 -11.36
C GLY A 14 -5.62 -30.26 -11.65
N ARG A 15 -5.31 -30.45 -12.94
CA ARG A 15 -4.08 -31.13 -13.37
C ARG A 15 -2.89 -30.48 -12.67
N GLY A 16 -2.00 -31.31 -12.10
CA GLY A 16 -0.81 -30.86 -11.41
C GLY A 16 0.15 -30.11 -12.35
N PRO A 17 1.06 -29.29 -11.81
CA PRO A 17 2.13 -28.70 -12.61
C PRO A 17 2.96 -29.83 -13.22
N GLY A 18 2.98 -29.97 -14.51
CA GLY A 18 3.69 -31.02 -15.24
C GLY A 18 2.82 -31.90 -16.13
N GLU A 19 1.49 -31.80 -16.02
CA GLU A 19 0.55 -32.47 -16.94
C GLU A 19 0.12 -31.57 -18.10
N ASN A 20 0.53 -30.29 -18.07
CA ASN A 20 0.21 -29.33 -19.12
C ASN A 20 1.37 -29.18 -20.10
N GLU A 21 1.04 -29.09 -21.37
CA GLU A 21 2.00 -28.82 -22.43
C GLU A 21 2.72 -27.48 -22.20
N VAL A 22 3.88 -27.30 -22.83
CA VAL A 22 4.66 -26.07 -22.81
C VAL A 22 3.75 -24.88 -23.07
N GLY A 23 3.56 -24.03 -22.04
CA GLY A 23 2.70 -22.85 -22.12
C GLY A 23 1.51 -22.83 -21.16
N ASP A 24 1.54 -23.61 -20.08
CA ASP A 24 0.52 -23.55 -19.04
C ASP A 24 0.34 -22.09 -18.54
N PRO A 25 -0.84 -21.50 -18.73
CA PRO A 25 -1.09 -20.09 -18.43
C PRO A 25 -1.31 -19.84 -16.93
N PHE A 26 -1.31 -20.87 -16.07
CA PHE A 26 -1.62 -20.71 -14.66
C PHE A 26 -0.44 -20.14 -13.88
N THR A 27 -0.70 -19.02 -13.21
CA THR A 27 0.30 -18.26 -12.47
C THR A 27 -0.03 -18.06 -11.01
N CYS A 28 -1.19 -18.53 -10.56
CA CYS A 28 -1.61 -18.54 -9.15
C CYS A 28 -2.74 -19.55 -8.93
N GLY A 29 -2.98 -19.89 -7.69
CA GLY A 29 -4.02 -20.82 -7.25
C GLY A 29 -3.53 -21.63 -6.05
N GLU A 30 -4.39 -22.45 -5.49
CA GLU A 30 -4.01 -23.38 -4.43
C GLU A 30 -2.99 -24.39 -4.98
N GLY A 31 -1.83 -24.50 -4.32
CA GLY A 31 -0.72 -25.36 -4.74
C GLY A 31 0.14 -24.82 -5.89
N TYR A 32 -0.10 -23.57 -6.32
CA TYR A 32 0.66 -22.92 -7.40
C TYR A 32 1.37 -21.69 -6.87
N ASP A 33 2.65 -21.84 -6.52
CA ASP A 33 3.49 -20.74 -6.07
C ASP A 33 4.48 -20.32 -7.15
N LEU A 34 4.87 -19.03 -7.10
CA LEU A 34 5.86 -18.47 -8.01
C LEU A 34 7.22 -18.40 -7.31
N THR A 35 8.27 -18.76 -8.02
CA THR A 35 9.66 -18.56 -7.60
C THR A 35 10.19 -17.18 -7.95
N ASP A 36 9.45 -16.43 -8.79
CA ASP A 36 9.75 -15.07 -9.22
C ASP A 36 8.46 -14.24 -9.20
N ILE A 37 8.59 -12.94 -9.01
CA ILE A 37 7.49 -11.97 -8.97
C ILE A 37 7.54 -10.97 -10.12
N ASN A 38 8.38 -11.18 -11.09
CA ASN A 38 8.39 -10.39 -12.33
C ASN A 38 7.18 -10.77 -13.23
N PRO A 39 6.78 -9.89 -14.16
CA PRO A 39 5.84 -10.26 -15.22
C PRO A 39 6.32 -11.52 -15.96
N LEU A 40 5.42 -12.49 -16.11
CA LEU A 40 5.76 -13.83 -16.58
C LEU A 40 5.90 -13.91 -18.11
N GLY A 41 6.70 -14.87 -18.57
CA GLY A 41 6.92 -15.12 -19.99
C GLY A 41 7.44 -13.87 -20.73
N VAL A 42 6.94 -13.63 -21.91
CA VAL A 42 7.36 -12.53 -22.81
C VAL A 42 6.62 -11.20 -22.57
N GLN A 43 5.88 -11.07 -21.47
CA GLN A 43 5.04 -9.88 -21.25
C GLN A 43 5.85 -8.59 -21.15
N ARG A 44 6.99 -8.61 -20.45
CA ARG A 44 7.90 -7.43 -20.39
C ARG A 44 8.50 -7.10 -21.73
N GLU A 45 8.93 -8.08 -22.49
CA GLU A 45 9.46 -7.91 -23.86
C GLU A 45 8.43 -7.26 -24.78
N LEU A 46 7.15 -7.65 -24.66
CA LEU A 46 6.05 -7.02 -25.39
C LEU A 46 5.93 -5.52 -25.05
N VAL A 47 5.98 -5.15 -23.77
CA VAL A 47 5.89 -3.74 -23.37
C VAL A 47 7.12 -2.97 -23.85
N GLN A 48 8.30 -3.56 -23.83
CA GLN A 48 9.54 -2.97 -24.37
C GLN A 48 9.42 -2.71 -25.86
N ALA A 49 9.00 -3.69 -26.64
CA ALA A 49 8.79 -3.54 -28.09
C ALA A 49 7.72 -2.47 -28.42
N LEU A 50 6.63 -2.41 -27.63
CA LEU A 50 5.64 -1.35 -27.79
C LEU A 50 6.21 0.03 -27.47
N LYS A 51 7.08 0.16 -26.47
CA LYS A 51 7.75 1.42 -26.15
C LYS A 51 8.61 1.93 -27.31
N GLU A 52 9.30 1.04 -28.02
CA GLU A 52 10.12 1.41 -29.17
C GLU A 52 9.31 2.03 -30.33
N THR A 53 8.00 1.81 -30.38
CA THR A 53 7.12 2.46 -31.36
C THR A 53 6.92 3.95 -31.12
N GLY A 54 7.36 4.49 -29.96
CA GLY A 54 7.16 5.87 -29.55
C GLY A 54 5.71 6.25 -29.21
N LYS A 55 4.80 5.28 -29.16
CA LYS A 55 3.40 5.54 -28.78
C LYS A 55 3.25 5.56 -27.27
N PRO A 56 2.37 6.43 -26.71
CA PRO A 56 2.04 6.40 -25.29
C PRO A 56 1.45 5.03 -24.89
N ILE A 57 1.91 4.49 -23.79
CA ILE A 57 1.45 3.20 -23.25
C ILE A 57 0.68 3.46 -21.97
N ILE A 58 -0.48 2.83 -21.85
CA ILE A 58 -1.19 2.67 -20.59
C ILE A 58 -1.17 1.18 -20.24
N LEU A 59 -0.51 0.83 -19.17
CA LEU A 59 -0.40 -0.55 -18.72
C LEU A 59 -1.54 -0.87 -17.76
N VAL A 60 -2.32 -1.91 -18.07
CA VAL A 60 -3.34 -2.45 -17.17
C VAL A 60 -2.86 -3.81 -16.68
N LEU A 61 -2.74 -3.95 -15.37
CA LEU A 61 -2.32 -5.18 -14.71
C LEU A 61 -3.53 -5.93 -14.19
N VAL A 62 -3.68 -7.20 -14.61
CA VAL A 62 -4.77 -8.10 -14.18
C VAL A 62 -4.15 -9.36 -13.60
N HIS A 63 -4.02 -9.43 -12.29
CA HIS A 63 -3.35 -10.54 -11.59
C HIS A 63 -3.79 -10.63 -10.12
N GLY A 64 -3.43 -11.71 -9.44
CA GLY A 64 -3.87 -11.99 -8.07
C GLY A 64 -2.82 -11.79 -6.99
N ARG A 65 -1.60 -11.38 -7.34
CA ARG A 65 -0.50 -11.16 -6.38
C ARG A 65 0.42 -10.03 -6.84
N PRO A 66 1.08 -9.31 -5.92
CA PRO A 66 1.99 -8.21 -6.28
C PRO A 66 3.09 -8.65 -7.23
N TRP A 67 3.32 -7.87 -8.28
CA TRP A 67 4.41 -8.07 -9.24
C TRP A 67 5.48 -6.98 -9.08
N SER A 68 6.74 -7.40 -9.25
CA SER A 68 7.85 -6.46 -9.42
C SER A 68 7.83 -5.89 -10.84
N ILE A 69 7.38 -4.64 -10.94
CA ILE A 69 7.28 -3.90 -12.21
C ILE A 69 8.22 -2.69 -12.21
N SER A 70 9.45 -2.89 -11.71
CA SER A 70 10.43 -1.80 -11.56
C SER A 70 10.75 -1.14 -12.90
N TRP A 71 10.97 -1.95 -13.95
CA TRP A 71 11.23 -1.42 -15.28
C TRP A 71 10.00 -0.67 -15.85
N GLU A 72 8.81 -1.23 -15.67
CA GLU A 72 7.55 -0.63 -16.14
C GLU A 72 7.26 0.70 -15.42
N LYS A 73 7.52 0.80 -14.11
CA LYS A 73 7.39 2.04 -13.35
C LYS A 73 8.23 3.18 -13.93
N GLU A 74 9.44 2.90 -14.39
CA GLU A 74 10.36 3.89 -14.95
C GLU A 74 10.04 4.24 -16.41
N ASN A 75 9.43 3.33 -17.16
CA ASN A 75 9.36 3.39 -18.60
C ASN A 75 7.94 3.55 -19.17
N VAL A 76 6.91 3.37 -18.35
CA VAL A 76 5.51 3.45 -18.76
C VAL A 76 4.84 4.62 -18.06
N PRO A 77 4.24 5.57 -18.79
CA PRO A 77 3.72 6.80 -18.22
C PRO A 77 2.45 6.62 -17.37
N ALA A 78 1.69 5.53 -17.57
CA ALA A 78 0.49 5.25 -16.79
C ALA A 78 0.31 3.76 -16.55
N ILE A 79 0.06 3.39 -15.28
CA ILE A 79 -0.16 2.01 -14.84
C ILE A 79 -1.46 1.96 -14.03
N LEU A 80 -2.34 1.04 -14.39
CA LEU A 80 -3.57 0.73 -13.66
C LEU A 80 -3.48 -0.67 -13.07
N GLU A 81 -3.46 -0.75 -11.73
CA GLU A 81 -3.56 -1.99 -11.00
C GLU A 81 -5.04 -2.37 -10.86
N ALA A 82 -5.46 -3.42 -11.54
CA ALA A 82 -6.86 -3.85 -11.59
C ALA A 82 -7.14 -5.09 -10.73
N TRP A 83 -6.11 -5.79 -10.26
CA TRP A 83 -6.25 -7.10 -9.62
C TRP A 83 -7.12 -8.04 -10.47
N TYR A 84 -8.04 -8.79 -9.88
CA TYR A 84 -9.10 -9.51 -10.60
C TYR A 84 -10.39 -8.70 -10.56
N PRO A 85 -10.70 -7.93 -11.60
CA PRO A 85 -11.73 -6.89 -11.54
C PRO A 85 -13.17 -7.44 -11.67
N GLY A 86 -13.35 -8.75 -11.80
CA GLY A 86 -14.65 -9.41 -11.88
C GLY A 86 -15.37 -9.23 -13.22
N GLU A 87 -16.65 -9.63 -13.26
CA GLU A 87 -17.49 -9.68 -14.48
C GLU A 87 -17.52 -8.35 -15.25
N ARG A 88 -17.62 -7.22 -14.55
CA ARG A 88 -17.71 -5.90 -15.17
C ARG A 88 -16.35 -5.18 -15.28
N GLY A 89 -15.26 -5.91 -15.13
CA GLY A 89 -13.90 -5.38 -15.12
C GLY A 89 -13.56 -4.56 -16.35
N GLY A 90 -13.90 -5.02 -17.54
CA GLY A 90 -13.67 -4.29 -18.78
C GLY A 90 -14.33 -2.91 -18.80
N ALA A 91 -15.59 -2.82 -18.35
CA ALA A 91 -16.31 -1.55 -18.25
C ALA A 91 -15.71 -0.62 -17.18
N ALA A 92 -15.28 -1.18 -16.04
CA ALA A 92 -14.64 -0.41 -14.97
C ALA A 92 -13.30 0.19 -15.43
N VAL A 93 -12.45 -0.62 -16.07
CA VAL A 93 -11.17 -0.18 -16.65
C VAL A 93 -11.42 0.91 -17.71
N ALA A 94 -12.31 0.70 -18.66
CA ALA A 94 -12.63 1.68 -19.69
C ALA A 94 -13.12 3.01 -19.10
N ASN A 95 -13.98 2.99 -18.08
CA ASN A 95 -14.49 4.19 -17.44
C ASN A 95 -13.36 5.01 -16.77
N ILE A 96 -12.35 4.35 -16.21
CA ILE A 96 -11.15 5.01 -15.68
C ILE A 96 -10.31 5.57 -16.83
N LEU A 97 -9.93 4.74 -17.80
CA LEU A 97 -9.04 5.15 -18.90
C LEU A 97 -9.58 6.34 -19.71
N PHE A 98 -10.89 6.41 -19.90
CA PHE A 98 -11.55 7.51 -20.62
C PHE A 98 -12.04 8.63 -19.70
N GLY A 99 -11.65 8.64 -18.42
CA GLY A 99 -11.91 9.72 -17.48
C GLY A 99 -13.37 9.90 -17.05
N LYS A 100 -14.24 8.91 -17.32
CA LYS A 100 -15.63 8.90 -16.82
C LYS A 100 -15.71 8.71 -15.32
N VAL A 101 -14.75 7.99 -14.77
CA VAL A 101 -14.60 7.75 -13.33
C VAL A 101 -13.20 8.16 -12.90
N ASN A 102 -13.10 8.98 -11.87
CA ASN A 102 -11.84 9.31 -11.24
C ASN A 102 -11.40 8.13 -10.34
N PRO A 103 -10.20 7.53 -10.55
CA PRO A 103 -9.74 6.40 -9.75
C PRO A 103 -9.61 6.82 -8.28
N SER A 104 -9.99 5.91 -7.38
CA SER A 104 -9.97 6.14 -5.94
C SER A 104 -9.58 4.91 -5.14
N GLY A 105 -9.06 3.88 -5.82
CA GLY A 105 -8.47 2.70 -5.20
C GLY A 105 -7.15 3.06 -4.51
N ARG A 106 -6.80 2.28 -3.49
CA ARG A 106 -5.49 2.32 -2.84
C ARG A 106 -4.97 0.90 -2.74
N LEU A 107 -3.66 0.72 -2.93
CA LEU A 107 -3.04 -0.58 -2.80
C LEU A 107 -3.25 -1.14 -1.40
N ASN A 108 -3.74 -2.35 -1.32
CA ASN A 108 -3.93 -3.11 -0.08
C ASN A 108 -2.77 -4.05 0.24
N ALA A 109 -1.71 -3.95 -0.55
CA ALA A 109 -0.44 -4.64 -0.36
C ALA A 109 0.71 -3.71 -0.73
N THR A 110 1.85 -3.90 -0.11
CA THR A 110 3.11 -3.27 -0.52
C THR A 110 3.64 -3.98 -1.77
N ILE A 111 4.07 -3.24 -2.77
CA ILE A 111 4.65 -3.81 -4.00
C ILE A 111 6.17 -3.83 -3.86
N PRO A 112 6.83 -5.00 -3.87
CA PRO A 112 8.28 -5.10 -3.75
C PRO A 112 9.01 -4.72 -5.04
N GLN A 113 10.27 -4.29 -4.93
CA GLN A 113 11.12 -4.04 -6.09
C GLN A 113 11.64 -5.32 -6.74
N SER A 114 11.81 -6.38 -5.95
CA SER A 114 12.30 -7.68 -6.41
C SER A 114 11.90 -8.79 -5.43
N VAL A 115 12.09 -10.03 -5.81
CA VAL A 115 11.89 -11.19 -4.92
C VAL A 115 12.77 -11.11 -3.65
N GLY A 116 13.94 -10.49 -3.75
CA GLY A 116 14.85 -10.29 -2.61
C GLY A 116 14.32 -9.32 -1.54
N HIS A 117 13.28 -8.54 -1.84
CA HIS A 117 12.62 -7.65 -0.88
C HIS A 117 11.56 -8.35 -0.02
N ILE A 118 11.16 -9.57 -0.35
CA ILE A 118 10.12 -10.30 0.37
C ILE A 118 10.70 -10.90 1.66
N PRO A 119 10.01 -10.74 2.81
CA PRO A 119 8.73 -10.05 3.04
C PRO A 119 8.87 -8.51 3.11
N VAL A 120 7.92 -7.78 2.54
CA VAL A 120 7.90 -6.32 2.46
C VAL A 120 6.62 -5.77 3.11
N PHE A 121 6.55 -5.81 4.43
CA PHE A 121 5.41 -5.32 5.19
C PHE A 121 5.51 -3.80 5.41
N TYR A 122 4.40 -3.06 5.29
CA TYR A 122 4.36 -1.63 5.63
C TYR A 122 4.50 -1.37 7.14
N ASP A 123 4.07 -2.34 7.95
CA ASP A 123 4.12 -2.35 9.40
C ASP A 123 5.34 -3.13 9.93
N TYR A 124 6.46 -3.03 9.23
CA TYR A 124 7.70 -3.68 9.63
C TYR A 124 8.16 -3.20 11.02
N LYS A 125 8.92 -4.06 11.70
CA LYS A 125 9.53 -3.73 12.98
C LYS A 125 10.88 -3.04 12.77
N PRO A 126 11.29 -2.11 13.66
CA PRO A 126 12.61 -1.47 13.58
C PRO A 126 13.72 -2.50 13.37
N SER A 127 14.55 -2.30 12.36
CA SER A 127 15.66 -3.18 12.04
C SER A 127 16.93 -2.40 11.74
N ALA A 128 18.07 -3.09 11.74
CA ALA A 128 19.35 -2.50 11.37
C ALA A 128 19.51 -2.32 9.86
N LYS A 129 18.58 -2.84 9.03
CA LYS A 129 18.58 -2.65 7.58
C LYS A 129 18.11 -1.24 7.23
N GLY A 130 18.72 -0.65 6.26
CA GLY A 130 18.71 0.67 5.66
C GLY A 130 17.51 1.62 5.73
N ILE A 131 16.34 1.20 6.16
CA ILE A 131 15.10 2.02 6.19
C ILE A 131 15.23 3.29 7.05
N ASN A 132 16.14 3.28 8.03
CA ASN A 132 16.45 4.44 8.87
C ASN A 132 17.88 4.94 8.66
N ARG A 133 18.54 4.61 7.55
CA ARG A 133 19.93 4.97 7.24
C ARG A 133 20.06 5.27 5.76
N GLU A 134 21.10 6.04 5.40
CA GLU A 134 21.45 6.28 4.01
C GLU A 134 21.62 4.95 3.26
N PRO A 135 20.97 4.79 2.09
CA PRO A 135 21.14 3.60 1.25
C PRO A 135 22.60 3.37 0.90
N GLY A 136 22.99 2.12 0.75
CA GLY A 136 24.30 1.78 0.23
C GLY A 136 24.42 2.11 -1.26
N THR A 137 25.66 2.35 -1.70
CA THR A 137 26.01 2.47 -3.11
C THR A 137 27.02 1.38 -3.50
N LYS A 138 27.35 1.27 -4.79
CA LYS A 138 28.39 0.35 -5.26
C LYS A 138 29.76 0.65 -4.65
N GLU A 139 30.01 1.92 -4.34
CA GLU A 139 31.29 2.42 -3.83
C GLU A 139 31.31 2.38 -2.29
N LYS A 140 30.16 2.53 -1.66
CA LYS A 140 30.00 2.55 -0.21
C LYS A 140 28.83 1.65 0.19
N ALA A 141 29.16 0.46 0.67
CA ALA A 141 28.15 -0.48 1.16
C ALA A 141 27.37 0.12 2.34
N GLY A 142 26.02 0.10 2.24
CA GLY A 142 25.12 0.33 3.37
C GLY A 142 24.93 -0.95 4.18
N ARG A 143 23.93 -0.95 5.07
CA ARG A 143 23.43 -2.17 5.74
C ARG A 143 22.08 -2.60 5.18
N ASP A 144 21.84 -2.31 3.92
CA ASP A 144 20.64 -2.54 3.13
C ASP A 144 20.95 -3.42 1.91
N TYR A 145 20.17 -3.29 0.85
CA TYR A 145 20.41 -3.98 -0.41
C TYR A 145 21.54 -3.30 -1.22
N VAL A 146 22.44 -4.10 -1.80
CA VAL A 146 23.63 -3.58 -2.52
C VAL A 146 23.25 -2.87 -3.83
N PHE A 147 22.19 -3.31 -4.52
CA PHE A 147 21.80 -2.81 -5.84
C PHE A 147 20.40 -2.19 -5.88
N SER A 148 19.79 -1.98 -4.72
CA SER A 148 18.41 -1.52 -4.60
C SER A 148 18.22 -0.70 -3.34
N SER A 149 17.31 0.27 -3.36
CA SER A 149 16.81 0.91 -2.15
C SER A 149 16.03 -0.10 -1.28
N PRO A 150 16.02 0.06 0.05
CA PRO A 150 15.13 -0.71 0.91
C PRO A 150 13.65 -0.33 0.74
N ASP A 151 13.35 0.79 0.09
CA ASP A 151 11.99 1.28 -0.10
C ASP A 151 11.18 0.33 -1.00
N PRO A 152 9.88 0.19 -0.80
CA PRO A 152 9.03 -0.58 -1.70
C PRO A 152 8.92 0.08 -3.07
N LEU A 153 8.57 -0.70 -4.09
CA LEU A 153 8.28 -0.13 -5.40
C LEU A 153 7.05 0.79 -5.35
N PHE A 154 5.99 0.33 -4.67
CA PHE A 154 4.84 1.15 -4.29
C PHE A 154 4.42 0.78 -2.86
N PRO A 155 4.25 1.76 -1.97
CA PRO A 155 3.90 1.49 -0.58
C PRO A 155 2.44 1.04 -0.43
N PHE A 156 2.16 0.37 0.68
CA PHE A 156 0.78 0.12 1.11
C PHE A 156 -0.01 1.42 1.20
N GLY A 157 -1.26 1.39 0.74
CA GLY A 157 -2.14 2.56 0.76
C GLY A 157 -1.92 3.53 -0.41
N PHE A 158 -0.92 3.32 -1.27
CA PHE A 158 -0.64 4.18 -2.42
C PHE A 158 -1.73 4.10 -3.48
N GLY A 159 -1.96 5.21 -4.17
CA GLY A 159 -2.79 5.33 -5.35
C GLY A 159 -2.98 6.77 -5.77
N LEU A 160 -3.08 6.98 -7.07
CA LEU A 160 -3.24 8.30 -7.67
C LEU A 160 -4.71 8.63 -7.97
N SER A 161 -4.99 9.88 -8.21
CA SER A 161 -6.29 10.42 -8.60
C SER A 161 -6.10 11.39 -9.76
N TYR A 162 -7.16 11.68 -10.51
CA TYR A 162 -7.17 12.73 -11.53
C TYR A 162 -7.37 14.13 -10.91
N THR A 163 -7.40 14.25 -9.58
CA THR A 163 -7.41 15.48 -8.82
C THR A 163 -6.40 15.42 -7.69
N SER A 164 -6.17 16.52 -6.99
CA SER A 164 -5.22 16.63 -5.90
C SER A 164 -5.92 16.92 -4.59
N PHE A 165 -5.37 16.40 -3.49
CA PHE A 165 -5.89 16.64 -2.15
C PHE A 165 -4.80 17.19 -1.24
N GLU A 166 -5.19 18.16 -0.40
CA GLU A 166 -4.34 18.75 0.62
C GLU A 166 -4.88 18.39 2.01
N TYR A 167 -3.97 18.08 2.92
CA TYR A 167 -4.27 17.78 4.32
C TYR A 167 -3.74 18.90 5.18
N SER A 168 -4.55 19.40 6.11
CA SER A 168 -4.20 20.51 6.99
C SER A 168 -4.94 20.42 8.31
N ASP A 169 -4.59 21.30 9.24
CA ASP A 169 -5.29 21.51 10.51
C ASP A 169 -5.62 20.18 11.23
N MET A 170 -4.58 19.38 11.50
CA MET A 170 -4.70 18.20 12.35
C MET A 170 -4.97 18.64 13.78
N GLN A 171 -6.01 18.05 14.40
CA GLN A 171 -6.42 18.35 15.76
C GLN A 171 -6.55 17.05 16.55
N VAL A 172 -6.19 17.10 17.83
CA VAL A 172 -6.36 16.03 18.80
C VAL A 172 -7.10 16.62 20.00
N SER A 173 -8.17 15.97 20.44
CA SER A 173 -9.00 16.47 21.54
C SER A 173 -8.26 16.59 22.87
N LYS A 174 -7.29 15.71 23.12
CA LYS A 174 -6.43 15.70 24.31
C LYS A 174 -5.02 15.24 23.91
N LYS A 175 -4.00 15.99 24.34
CA LYS A 175 -2.59 15.59 24.15
C LYS A 175 -2.15 14.55 25.17
N THR A 176 -2.69 14.59 26.39
CA THR A 176 -2.50 13.57 27.42
C THR A 176 -3.87 12.99 27.76
N PHE A 177 -4.00 11.67 27.80
CA PHE A 177 -5.26 10.97 28.03
C PHE A 177 -5.05 9.68 28.83
N GLY A 178 -6.10 9.22 29.50
CA GLY A 178 -6.16 7.94 30.21
C GLY A 178 -6.98 6.90 29.45
N LYS A 179 -7.87 6.21 30.15
CA LYS A 179 -8.71 5.12 29.60
C LYS A 179 -9.90 5.59 28.76
N GLU A 180 -10.02 6.88 28.51
CA GLU A 180 -11.01 7.44 27.60
C GLU A 180 -10.56 7.39 26.14
N SER A 181 -11.49 7.55 25.22
CA SER A 181 -11.19 7.71 23.80
C SER A 181 -10.70 9.12 23.48
N VAL A 182 -9.78 9.21 22.53
CA VAL A 182 -9.25 10.48 21.98
C VAL A 182 -9.81 10.67 20.58
N GLU A 183 -10.37 11.84 20.31
CA GLU A 183 -10.75 12.24 18.98
C GLU A 183 -9.54 12.86 18.25
N VAL A 184 -9.31 12.40 17.02
CA VAL A 184 -8.30 12.93 16.13
C VAL A 184 -8.94 13.30 14.81
N SER A 185 -8.61 14.46 14.28
CA SER A 185 -9.22 14.95 13.04
C SER A 185 -8.23 15.68 12.14
N VAL A 186 -8.53 15.72 10.85
CA VAL A 186 -7.79 16.46 9.82
C VAL A 186 -8.76 17.10 8.84
N LEU A 187 -8.42 18.29 8.35
CA LEU A 187 -9.13 18.93 7.25
C LEU A 187 -8.53 18.49 5.93
N VAL A 188 -9.36 17.93 5.04
CA VAL A 188 -8.94 17.50 3.69
C VAL A 188 -9.67 18.36 2.67
N LYS A 189 -8.91 18.96 1.74
CA LYS A 189 -9.39 19.83 0.67
C LYS A 189 -9.06 19.22 -0.69
N ASN A 190 -10.01 19.24 -1.61
CA ASN A 190 -9.73 18.99 -3.02
C ASN A 190 -9.19 20.28 -3.66
N THR A 191 -7.92 20.25 -4.05
CA THR A 191 -7.21 21.41 -4.65
C THR A 191 -7.16 21.37 -6.17
N GLY A 192 -7.66 20.31 -6.79
CA GLY A 192 -7.74 20.18 -8.25
C GLY A 192 -9.08 20.63 -8.83
N ASP A 193 -9.28 20.36 -10.09
CA ASP A 193 -10.40 20.83 -10.91
C ASP A 193 -11.50 19.79 -11.14
N ARG A 194 -11.37 18.59 -10.58
CA ARG A 194 -12.31 17.47 -10.74
C ARG A 194 -12.83 16.98 -9.39
N THR A 195 -14.07 16.50 -9.37
CA THR A 195 -14.57 15.74 -8.23
C THR A 195 -13.77 14.45 -8.09
N GLY A 196 -13.35 14.16 -6.86
CA GLY A 196 -12.58 12.95 -6.56
C GLY A 196 -12.90 12.38 -5.19
N LYS A 197 -12.50 11.13 -5.00
CA LYS A 197 -12.61 10.44 -3.72
C LYS A 197 -11.22 10.23 -3.15
N GLU A 198 -11.02 10.67 -1.91
CA GLU A 198 -9.79 10.46 -1.15
C GLU A 198 -9.99 9.39 -0.09
N VAL A 199 -8.97 8.56 0.13
CA VAL A 199 -8.94 7.60 1.24
C VAL A 199 -8.00 8.14 2.31
N VAL A 200 -8.59 8.79 3.30
CA VAL A 200 -7.87 9.34 4.44
C VAL A 200 -7.46 8.18 5.35
N GLN A 201 -6.16 7.97 5.52
CA GLN A 201 -5.58 6.89 6.31
C GLN A 201 -5.02 7.46 7.61
N PHE A 202 -5.26 6.76 8.72
CA PHE A 202 -4.77 7.16 10.03
C PHE A 202 -3.92 6.04 10.62
N TYR A 203 -2.66 6.39 10.88
CA TYR A 203 -1.65 5.49 11.42
C TYR A 203 -1.21 5.91 12.82
N VAL A 204 -0.69 4.95 13.57
CA VAL A 204 -0.12 5.15 14.90
C VAL A 204 1.25 4.48 14.96
N ASN A 205 2.19 5.16 15.62
CA ASN A 205 3.46 4.59 16.08
C ASN A 205 3.52 4.68 17.61
N ASP A 206 3.86 3.59 18.26
CA ASP A 206 4.24 3.55 19.67
C ASP A 206 5.74 3.86 19.77
N LYS A 207 6.09 4.97 20.41
CA LYS A 207 7.48 5.47 20.43
C LYS A 207 8.41 4.59 21.25
N VAL A 208 7.94 4.09 22.39
CA VAL A 208 8.73 3.28 23.31
C VAL A 208 7.83 2.23 23.95
N SER A 209 8.11 0.98 23.71
CA SER A 209 7.34 -0.15 24.22
C SER A 209 8.24 -1.26 24.79
N SER A 210 7.71 -2.06 25.71
CA SER A 210 8.42 -3.15 26.38
C SER A 210 8.82 -4.29 25.42
N VAL A 211 8.16 -4.38 24.26
CA VAL A 211 8.44 -5.31 23.16
C VAL A 211 8.51 -4.55 21.85
N THR A 212 9.18 -5.11 20.86
CA THR A 212 9.30 -4.45 19.54
C THR A 212 7.94 -4.36 18.85
N THR A 213 7.46 -3.14 18.63
CA THR A 213 6.23 -2.80 17.91
C THR A 213 6.52 -2.36 16.47
N PRO A 214 5.52 -2.39 15.57
CA PRO A 214 5.65 -1.85 14.22
C PRO A 214 6.01 -0.35 14.20
N VAL A 215 6.79 0.06 13.19
CA VAL A 215 7.12 1.49 12.99
C VAL A 215 5.88 2.33 12.70
N ILE A 216 4.86 1.76 12.09
CA ILE A 216 3.53 2.35 11.91
C ILE A 216 2.48 1.24 11.87
N ALA A 217 1.27 1.52 12.32
CA ALA A 217 0.13 0.62 12.22
C ALA A 217 -1.12 1.39 11.76
N LEU A 218 -1.76 0.94 10.68
CA LEU A 218 -3.03 1.52 10.23
C LEU A 218 -4.13 1.19 11.24
N LYS A 219 -4.71 2.21 11.85
CA LYS A 219 -5.81 2.06 12.83
C LYS A 219 -7.17 2.39 12.24
N ARG A 220 -7.25 3.36 11.32
CA ARG A 220 -8.49 3.81 10.70
C ARG A 220 -8.26 4.25 9.26
N PHE A 221 -9.31 4.16 8.46
CA PHE A 221 -9.38 4.84 7.16
C PHE A 221 -10.80 5.26 6.85
N LYS A 222 -10.95 6.28 6.01
CA LYS A 222 -12.26 6.74 5.54
C LYS A 222 -12.16 7.27 4.12
N LYS A 223 -13.00 6.75 3.24
CA LYS A 223 -13.15 7.28 1.87
C LYS A 223 -14.18 8.40 1.90
N ILE A 224 -13.77 9.58 1.42
CA ILE A 224 -14.62 10.77 1.29
C ILE A 224 -14.66 11.24 -0.15
N GLU A 225 -15.76 11.83 -0.58
CA GLU A 225 -15.88 12.50 -1.88
C GLU A 225 -15.87 14.01 -1.68
N LEU A 226 -15.11 14.71 -2.53
CA LEU A 226 -14.95 16.15 -2.52
C LEU A 226 -15.05 16.72 -3.94
N LYS A 227 -15.84 17.76 -4.12
CA LYS A 227 -15.88 18.59 -5.34
C LYS A 227 -14.65 19.50 -5.39
N PRO A 228 -14.32 20.07 -6.57
CA PRO A 228 -13.28 21.10 -6.67
C PRO A 228 -13.44 22.20 -5.62
N GLY A 229 -12.37 22.49 -4.88
CA GLY A 229 -12.34 23.49 -3.81
C GLY A 229 -13.03 23.11 -2.51
N GLU A 230 -13.78 22.00 -2.48
CA GLU A 230 -14.46 21.51 -1.27
C GLU A 230 -13.48 21.02 -0.23
N SER A 231 -13.79 21.31 1.05
CA SER A 231 -13.06 20.83 2.21
C SER A 231 -13.97 20.05 3.14
N LYS A 232 -13.45 19.01 3.76
CA LYS A 232 -14.18 18.21 4.75
C LYS A 232 -13.28 17.80 5.89
N ARG A 233 -13.77 17.94 7.13
CA ARG A 233 -13.09 17.42 8.30
C ARG A 233 -13.40 15.93 8.45
N VAL A 234 -12.36 15.14 8.58
CA VAL A 234 -12.43 13.71 8.88
C VAL A 234 -12.00 13.51 10.34
N THR A 235 -12.86 12.91 11.13
CA THR A 235 -12.62 12.63 12.55
C THR A 235 -12.68 11.13 12.79
N PHE A 236 -11.76 10.63 13.62
CA PHE A 236 -11.73 9.29 14.16
C PHE A 236 -11.70 9.36 15.70
N SER A 237 -12.38 8.42 16.33
CA SER A 237 -12.28 8.18 17.76
C SER A 237 -11.37 6.97 17.97
N ILE A 238 -10.34 7.13 18.77
CA ILE A 238 -9.33 6.10 19.08
C ILE A 238 -9.43 5.77 20.56
N SER A 239 -9.78 4.51 20.85
CA SER A 239 -9.76 3.99 22.21
C SER A 239 -8.34 3.64 22.65
N TYR A 240 -8.01 3.84 23.91
CA TYR A 240 -6.71 3.43 24.46
C TYR A 240 -6.41 1.93 24.20
N ILE A 241 -7.42 1.06 24.25
CA ILE A 241 -7.25 -0.38 23.97
C ILE A 241 -6.69 -0.63 22.58
N GLU A 242 -7.01 0.21 21.59
CA GLU A 242 -6.52 0.05 20.22
C GLU A 242 -5.02 0.37 20.06
N LEU A 243 -4.42 1.00 21.07
CA LEU A 243 -3.00 1.28 21.18
C LEU A 243 -2.24 0.14 21.86
N GLY A 244 -2.95 -0.88 22.36
CA GLY A 244 -2.41 -1.99 23.10
C GLY A 244 -1.51 -2.93 22.27
N LEU A 245 -0.66 -3.63 22.99
CA LEU A 245 0.27 -4.65 22.52
C LEU A 245 0.20 -5.90 23.39
N TRP A 246 0.72 -7.02 22.89
CA TRP A 246 0.99 -8.21 23.67
C TRP A 246 2.40 -8.13 24.25
N ASN A 247 2.51 -8.07 25.58
CA ASN A 247 3.79 -7.99 26.26
C ASN A 247 4.48 -9.37 26.37
N SER A 248 5.67 -9.43 26.96
CA SER A 248 6.44 -10.67 27.15
C SER A 248 5.78 -11.70 28.06
N ARG A 249 4.75 -11.33 28.83
CA ARG A 249 3.94 -12.21 29.67
C ARG A 249 2.67 -12.70 28.96
N MET A 250 2.51 -12.39 27.67
CA MET A 250 1.30 -12.70 26.89
C MET A 250 0.03 -12.03 27.45
N GLU A 251 0.18 -10.84 28.04
CA GLU A 251 -0.93 -9.99 28.47
C GLU A 251 -1.14 -8.89 27.42
N PHE A 252 -2.39 -8.64 27.05
CA PHE A 252 -2.73 -7.52 26.17
C PHE A 252 -2.89 -6.25 27.00
N VAL A 253 -1.98 -5.31 26.83
CA VAL A 253 -1.90 -4.09 27.63
C VAL A 253 -1.65 -2.86 26.75
N THR A 254 -2.12 -1.69 27.21
CA THR A 254 -1.66 -0.40 26.67
C THR A 254 -0.65 0.16 27.67
N GLU A 255 0.59 0.30 27.23
CA GLU A 255 1.66 0.82 28.07
C GLU A 255 1.64 2.35 28.12
N PRO A 256 1.84 2.98 29.29
CA PRO A 256 1.99 4.43 29.36
C PRO A 256 3.18 4.92 28.55
N GLY A 257 3.00 6.02 27.83
CA GLY A 257 4.06 6.59 27.00
C GLY A 257 3.55 7.43 25.84
N GLU A 258 4.47 7.81 24.97
CA GLU A 258 4.20 8.64 23.81
C GLU A 258 3.83 7.81 22.58
N PHE A 259 2.75 8.23 21.94
CA PHE A 259 2.30 7.74 20.64
C PHE A 259 2.37 8.84 19.60
N GLU A 260 2.80 8.51 18.39
CA GLU A 260 2.70 9.43 17.26
C GLU A 260 1.45 9.06 16.44
N PHE A 261 0.54 10.01 16.33
CA PHE A 261 -0.67 9.95 15.50
C PHE A 261 -0.40 10.59 14.16
N MET A 262 -0.77 9.93 13.06
CA MET A 262 -0.42 10.36 11.71
C MET A 262 -1.60 10.23 10.76
N PHE A 263 -1.87 11.29 9.98
CA PHE A 263 -2.73 11.20 8.80
C PHE A 263 -1.87 11.11 7.54
N ALA A 264 -2.26 10.24 6.63
CA ALA A 264 -1.46 9.91 5.46
C ALA A 264 -2.31 9.61 4.21
N LYS A 265 -1.68 9.72 3.03
CA LYS A 265 -2.17 9.23 1.75
C LYS A 265 -1.71 7.79 1.47
N SER A 266 -0.60 7.38 2.07
CA SER A 266 -0.05 6.02 2.06
C SER A 266 0.84 5.80 3.27
N ALA A 267 1.33 4.59 3.47
CA ALA A 267 2.24 4.26 4.57
C ALA A 267 3.57 5.07 4.55
N GLU A 268 3.95 5.63 3.41
CA GLU A 268 5.16 6.45 3.25
C GLU A 268 4.87 7.93 2.97
N ASP A 269 3.62 8.28 2.67
CA ASP A 269 3.23 9.67 2.39
C ASP A 269 2.43 10.26 3.56
N ILE A 270 3.14 10.51 4.65
CA ILE A 270 2.57 11.09 5.89
C ILE A 270 2.39 12.60 5.71
N GLN A 271 1.16 13.07 5.85
CA GLN A 271 0.78 14.47 5.65
C GLN A 271 0.80 15.30 6.92
N CYS A 272 0.36 14.72 8.04
CA CYS A 272 0.30 15.40 9.33
C CYS A 272 0.71 14.44 10.44
N ARG A 273 1.39 14.97 11.49
CA ARG A 273 1.82 14.22 12.68
C ARG A 273 1.53 14.99 13.94
N GLN A 274 1.20 14.27 15.00
CA GLN A 274 1.10 14.84 16.36
C GLN A 274 1.43 13.78 17.39
N THR A 275 2.29 14.12 18.35
CA THR A 275 2.58 13.29 19.51
C THR A 275 1.50 13.49 20.56
N VAL A 276 1.05 12.38 21.13
CA VAL A 276 0.12 12.31 22.28
C VAL A 276 0.70 11.39 23.34
N GLU A 277 0.26 11.53 24.57
CA GLU A 277 0.74 10.76 25.72
C GLU A 277 -0.42 9.99 26.35
N TYR A 278 -0.28 8.67 26.48
CA TYR A 278 -1.17 7.86 27.29
C TYR A 278 -0.62 7.72 28.71
N VAL A 279 -1.47 7.92 29.72
CA VAL A 279 -1.16 7.74 31.13
C VAL A 279 -2.15 6.74 31.75
N ASP A 280 -1.63 5.77 32.49
CA ASP A 280 -2.47 4.76 33.16
C ASP A 280 -2.89 5.32 34.55
N ASN A 281 -3.97 6.12 34.55
CA ASN A 281 -4.58 6.70 35.76
C ASN A 281 -5.75 5.86 36.26
#